data_590a650525748af0218a54b1cd082811
#
_entry.id   590a650525748af0218a54b1cd082811
#
_cell.length_a   1.000
_cell.length_b   1.000
_cell.length_c   1.000
_cell.angle_alpha   90.00
_cell.angle_beta   90.00
_cell.angle_gamma   90.00
#
_symmetry.space_group_name_H-M   'P 1'
#
loop_
_entity.id
_entity.type
_entity.pdbx_description
1 polymer ?
#
loop_
_entity_poly.entity_id
_entity_poly.type
_entity_poly.pdbx_seq_one_letter_code
_entity_poly.pdbx_strand_id
1 'polypeptide(L)'
;MAKMNMIAALNSALAHQLEKDPNVVIFGEDVGYFGGVFRVTAGLQETYGPHRVFDSPLAEGGIAAIAMGMGLNGLRPVAEIQFADYIFPAYDQIVNEIAKLRHRSGGEFSSPVTFRTPAGGGIKGGHHHSQSPEAQFTHTPGLKVVYCSNPRNAKGLLTSAIECNDPVIFFEPKRCYRGPFYGDPHNVPTWNDHPEGEVPEDYYAIPLEEANIVREGNACTVIAWGAMVHVCEQAIKNSGIDCELIDLQTLVPWDRDAVVNSVKKTGRVVIVHEAPKTSGFGAEMSASIQERCFYHLEAPIERVTGWDTPFPHTTEWDYLPSPSRIAEAIHRTQEE
;
A
#
# COMPACT_ATOMS: atom_id res chain seq x y z
N MET A 1 -8.77 17.19 14.99
CA MET A 1 -9.16 15.87 14.47
C MET A 1 -10.39 16.06 13.59
N ALA A 2 -10.35 15.59 12.35
CA ALA A 2 -11.49 15.60 11.43
C ALA A 2 -11.82 14.17 11.01
N LYS A 3 -13.09 13.87 10.83
CA LYS A 3 -13.50 12.59 10.25
C LYS A 3 -13.24 12.63 8.74
N MET A 4 -12.37 11.75 8.27
CA MET A 4 -11.95 11.69 6.86
C MET A 4 -12.08 10.26 6.32
N ASN A 5 -12.43 10.15 5.04
CA ASN A 5 -12.16 8.95 4.25
C ASN A 5 -10.72 9.00 3.72
N MET A 6 -10.25 7.92 3.10
CA MET A 6 -8.87 7.83 2.62
C MET A 6 -8.56 8.87 1.53
N ILE A 7 -9.49 9.16 0.63
CA ILE A 7 -9.29 10.18 -0.42
C ILE A 7 -9.04 11.56 0.21
N ALA A 8 -9.86 11.95 1.19
CA ALA A 8 -9.69 13.23 1.87
C ALA A 8 -8.38 13.30 2.67
N ALA A 9 -7.97 12.18 3.28
CA ALA A 9 -6.73 12.10 4.03
C ALA A 9 -5.48 12.23 3.12
N LEU A 10 -5.49 11.56 1.97
CA LEU A 10 -4.43 11.68 0.95
C LEU A 10 -4.39 13.09 0.36
N ASN A 11 -5.54 13.67 0.01
CA ASN A 11 -5.63 15.05 -0.46
C ASN A 11 -5.04 16.03 0.55
N SER A 12 -5.38 15.86 1.84
CA SER A 12 -4.83 16.66 2.93
C SER A 12 -3.31 16.54 3.06
N ALA A 13 -2.74 15.34 2.89
CA ALA A 13 -1.28 15.15 2.89
C ALA A 13 -0.62 15.92 1.73
N LEU A 14 -1.18 15.80 0.52
CA LEU A 14 -0.69 16.49 -0.67
C LEU A 14 -0.76 18.01 -0.51
N ALA A 15 -1.88 18.54 0.01
CA ALA A 15 -2.05 19.97 0.27
C ALA A 15 -1.00 20.49 1.24
N HIS A 16 -0.78 19.81 2.38
CA HIS A 16 0.25 20.21 3.33
C HIS A 16 1.66 20.20 2.75
N GLN A 17 1.98 19.24 1.90
CA GLN A 17 3.29 19.15 1.28
C GLN A 17 3.50 20.26 0.23
N LEU A 18 2.47 20.60 -0.55
CA LEU A 18 2.50 21.72 -1.48
C LEU A 18 2.65 23.08 -0.76
N GLU A 19 2.03 23.22 0.41
CA GLU A 19 2.14 24.44 1.23
C GLU A 19 3.52 24.56 1.89
N LYS A 20 4.05 23.43 2.40
CA LYS A 20 5.29 23.39 3.18
C LYS A 20 6.55 23.53 2.32
N ASP A 21 6.58 22.89 1.14
CA ASP A 21 7.79 22.84 0.29
C ASP A 21 7.48 23.33 -1.13
N PRO A 22 8.09 24.46 -1.57
CA PRO A 22 7.91 25.00 -2.92
C PRO A 22 8.44 24.05 -4.03
N ASN A 23 9.26 23.06 -3.70
CA ASN A 23 9.81 22.10 -4.64
C ASN A 23 8.89 20.88 -4.90
N VAL A 24 7.85 20.69 -4.10
CA VAL A 24 6.87 19.63 -4.33
C VAL A 24 6.04 19.95 -5.56
N VAL A 25 5.97 19.05 -6.50
CA VAL A 25 5.11 19.09 -7.69
C VAL A 25 4.32 17.80 -7.82
N ILE A 26 3.06 17.89 -8.21
CA ILE A 26 2.16 16.73 -8.35
C ILE A 26 1.73 16.68 -9.82
N PHE A 27 1.91 15.52 -10.45
CA PHE A 27 1.52 15.38 -11.84
C PHE A 27 1.18 13.92 -12.20
N GLY A 28 0.52 13.75 -13.30
CA GLY A 28 0.05 12.46 -13.82
C GLY A 28 -1.12 12.67 -14.75
N GLU A 29 -1.79 11.59 -15.12
CA GLU A 29 -2.95 11.64 -16.01
C GLU A 29 -4.17 12.16 -15.25
N ASP A 30 -4.85 13.20 -15.78
CA ASP A 30 -6.05 13.83 -15.21
C ASP A 30 -5.86 14.40 -13.78
N VAL A 31 -4.62 14.56 -13.32
CA VAL A 31 -4.27 14.99 -11.95
C VAL A 31 -4.56 16.47 -11.73
N GLY A 32 -4.45 17.29 -12.77
CA GLY A 32 -4.60 18.74 -12.72
C GLY A 32 -6.05 19.19 -12.50
N TYR A 33 -6.66 19.72 -13.56
CA TYR A 33 -8.01 20.30 -13.47
C TYR A 33 -9.08 19.31 -13.01
N PHE A 34 -9.04 18.07 -13.51
CA PHE A 34 -10.00 17.04 -13.13
C PHE A 34 -9.83 16.55 -11.70
N GLY A 35 -8.59 16.55 -11.18
CA GLY A 35 -8.29 16.17 -9.81
C GLY A 35 -8.12 14.65 -9.59
N GLY A 36 -7.69 13.95 -10.63
CA GLY A 36 -7.48 12.50 -10.63
C GLY A 36 -8.76 11.68 -10.81
N VAL A 37 -8.63 10.48 -11.36
CA VAL A 37 -9.77 9.56 -11.61
C VAL A 37 -10.52 9.25 -10.31
N PHE A 38 -9.82 9.11 -9.20
CA PHE A 38 -10.41 8.87 -7.88
C PHE A 38 -10.58 10.15 -7.05
N ARG A 39 -10.30 11.31 -7.64
CA ARG A 39 -10.49 12.64 -7.02
C ARG A 39 -9.54 12.92 -5.83
N VAL A 40 -8.41 12.24 -5.76
CA VAL A 40 -7.43 12.46 -4.67
C VAL A 40 -6.79 13.85 -4.77
N THR A 41 -6.58 14.37 -5.99
CA THR A 41 -5.96 15.70 -6.22
C THR A 41 -6.97 16.81 -6.49
N ALA A 42 -8.26 16.57 -6.26
CA ALA A 42 -9.32 17.54 -6.52
C ALA A 42 -9.08 18.86 -5.75
N GLY A 43 -9.18 19.99 -6.46
CA GLY A 43 -9.01 21.35 -5.91
C GLY A 43 -7.55 21.79 -5.72
N LEU A 44 -6.57 20.89 -5.81
CA LEU A 44 -5.16 21.25 -5.58
C LEU A 44 -4.60 22.16 -6.69
N GLN A 45 -4.95 21.94 -7.96
CA GLN A 45 -4.51 22.82 -9.03
C GLN A 45 -5.09 24.24 -8.89
N GLU A 46 -6.37 24.35 -8.49
CA GLU A 46 -7.01 25.64 -8.26
C GLU A 46 -6.30 26.43 -7.14
N THR A 47 -5.89 25.72 -6.07
CA THR A 47 -5.26 26.34 -4.90
C THR A 47 -3.79 26.68 -5.13
N TYR A 48 -3.02 25.77 -5.73
CA TYR A 48 -1.55 25.86 -5.81
C TYR A 48 -1.02 26.21 -7.21
N GLY A 49 -1.89 26.26 -8.20
CA GLY A 49 -1.59 26.65 -9.57
C GLY A 49 -1.12 25.49 -10.49
N PRO A 50 -1.24 25.71 -11.82
CA PRO A 50 -0.95 24.69 -12.83
C PRO A 50 0.54 24.39 -13.02
N HIS A 51 1.44 25.15 -12.40
CA HIS A 51 2.87 24.84 -12.39
C HIS A 51 3.28 23.90 -11.25
N ARG A 52 2.40 23.69 -10.30
CA ARG A 52 2.62 22.82 -9.14
C ARG A 52 1.79 21.53 -9.22
N VAL A 53 0.61 21.60 -9.82
CA VAL A 53 -0.30 20.45 -10.00
C VAL A 53 -0.78 20.47 -11.45
N PHE A 54 -0.41 19.46 -12.25
CA PHE A 54 -0.65 19.51 -13.69
C PHE A 54 -0.81 18.12 -14.32
N ASP A 55 -1.43 18.10 -15.49
CA ASP A 55 -1.65 16.89 -16.27
C ASP A 55 -0.41 16.50 -17.08
N SER A 56 -0.16 15.23 -17.22
CA SER A 56 0.77 14.65 -18.19
C SER A 56 0.02 13.98 -19.33
N PRO A 57 0.66 13.77 -20.49
CA PRO A 57 0.17 12.82 -21.47
C PRO A 57 0.07 11.39 -20.87
N LEU A 58 -0.79 10.55 -21.46
CA LEU A 58 -0.93 9.14 -21.14
C LEU A 58 0.30 8.38 -21.64
N ALA A 59 1.34 8.35 -20.82
CA ALA A 59 2.63 7.73 -21.13
C ALA A 59 3.42 7.46 -19.83
N GLU A 60 3.14 6.37 -19.14
CA GLU A 60 3.66 6.09 -17.79
C GLU A 60 5.20 6.00 -17.76
N GLY A 61 5.81 5.45 -18.82
CA GLY A 61 7.27 5.49 -18.97
C GLY A 61 7.81 6.92 -19.04
N GLY A 62 7.10 7.82 -19.72
CA GLY A 62 7.40 9.25 -19.77
C GLY A 62 7.20 9.93 -18.41
N ILE A 63 6.13 9.61 -17.70
CA ILE A 63 5.85 10.12 -16.34
C ILE A 63 7.04 9.77 -15.42
N ALA A 64 7.48 8.51 -15.41
CA ALA A 64 8.60 8.08 -14.57
C ALA A 64 9.93 8.76 -14.96
N ALA A 65 10.22 8.87 -16.26
CA ALA A 65 11.44 9.54 -16.74
C ALA A 65 11.45 11.03 -16.39
N ILE A 66 10.32 11.71 -16.54
CA ILE A 66 10.17 13.13 -16.16
C ILE A 66 10.32 13.31 -14.65
N ALA A 67 9.69 12.44 -13.84
CA ALA A 67 9.84 12.45 -12.39
C ALA A 67 11.31 12.34 -11.96
N MET A 68 12.07 11.43 -12.58
CA MET A 68 13.51 11.31 -12.33
C MET A 68 14.26 12.61 -12.64
N GLY A 69 14.01 13.19 -13.82
CA GLY A 69 14.64 14.45 -14.24
C GLY A 69 14.30 15.61 -13.31
N MET A 70 13.06 15.70 -12.85
CA MET A 70 12.63 16.69 -11.85
C MET A 70 13.36 16.51 -10.52
N GLY A 71 13.45 15.25 -10.02
CA GLY A 71 14.18 14.95 -8.79
C GLY A 71 15.65 15.29 -8.87
N LEU A 72 16.32 14.99 -9.98
CA LEU A 72 17.71 15.36 -10.23
C LEU A 72 17.91 16.88 -10.28
N ASN A 73 16.90 17.61 -10.66
CA ASN A 73 16.93 19.08 -10.74
C ASN A 73 16.45 19.78 -9.45
N GLY A 74 16.30 19.04 -8.36
CA GLY A 74 15.99 19.57 -7.03
C GLY A 74 14.50 19.70 -6.69
N LEU A 75 13.60 19.20 -7.54
CA LEU A 75 12.19 19.12 -7.23
C LEU A 75 11.86 17.82 -6.44
N ARG A 76 10.68 17.80 -5.82
CA ARG A 76 10.09 16.61 -5.17
C ARG A 76 8.82 16.21 -5.92
N PRO A 77 8.96 15.41 -6.99
CA PRO A 77 7.81 15.02 -7.79
C PRO A 77 7.01 13.91 -7.08
N VAL A 78 5.70 14.14 -7.03
CA VAL A 78 4.68 13.16 -6.70
C VAL A 78 3.98 12.78 -8.00
N ALA A 79 4.36 11.66 -8.56
CA ALA A 79 3.85 11.18 -9.85
C ALA A 79 2.71 10.19 -9.62
N GLU A 80 1.52 10.47 -10.16
CA GLU A 80 0.40 9.54 -10.11
C GLU A 80 0.38 8.65 -11.35
N ILE A 81 0.35 7.34 -11.11
CA ILE A 81 -0.02 6.34 -12.11
C ILE A 81 -1.47 5.94 -11.83
N GLN A 82 -2.35 6.09 -12.81
CA GLN A 82 -3.80 6.00 -12.63
C GLN A 82 -4.29 4.70 -12.00
N PHE A 83 -3.61 3.57 -12.33
CA PHE A 83 -3.83 2.25 -11.73
C PHE A 83 -2.50 1.52 -11.63
N ALA A 84 -2.32 0.71 -10.60
CA ALA A 84 -1.10 -0.09 -10.42
C ALA A 84 -0.86 -1.06 -11.59
N ASP A 85 -1.92 -1.44 -12.29
CA ASP A 85 -1.87 -2.25 -13.50
C ASP A 85 -1.15 -1.55 -14.67
N TYR A 86 -1.13 -0.22 -14.67
CA TYR A 86 -0.52 0.60 -15.73
C TYR A 86 0.93 1.02 -15.43
N ILE A 87 1.47 0.61 -14.28
CA ILE A 87 2.84 0.98 -13.91
C ILE A 87 3.90 0.23 -14.74
N PHE A 88 3.54 -0.87 -15.41
CA PHE A 88 4.49 -1.72 -16.12
C PHE A 88 5.23 -1.05 -17.29
N PRO A 89 4.64 -0.15 -18.10
CA PRO A 89 5.41 0.63 -19.07
C PRO A 89 6.49 1.53 -18.45
N ALA A 90 6.33 1.90 -17.17
CA ALA A 90 7.31 2.67 -16.40
C ALA A 90 8.34 1.81 -15.67
N TYR A 91 8.20 0.47 -15.70
CA TYR A 91 8.97 -0.46 -14.87
C TYR A 91 10.47 -0.30 -15.07
N ASP A 92 10.94 -0.24 -16.31
CA ASP A 92 12.36 -0.04 -16.62
C ASP A 92 12.93 1.24 -15.99
N GLN A 93 12.23 2.37 -16.15
CA GLN A 93 12.65 3.64 -15.56
C GLN A 93 12.72 3.58 -14.04
N ILE A 94 11.74 2.92 -13.41
CA ILE A 94 11.68 2.78 -11.95
C ILE A 94 12.80 1.88 -11.43
N VAL A 95 12.94 0.66 -11.98
CA VAL A 95 13.83 -0.36 -11.41
C VAL A 95 15.28 -0.24 -11.86
N ASN A 96 15.55 0.20 -13.09
CA ASN A 96 16.88 0.30 -13.63
C ASN A 96 17.52 1.66 -13.45
N GLU A 97 16.75 2.73 -13.50
CA GLU A 97 17.26 4.09 -13.43
C GLU A 97 17.05 4.71 -12.03
N ILE A 98 15.80 4.87 -11.61
CA ILE A 98 15.42 5.61 -10.39
C ILE A 98 15.92 4.90 -9.14
N ALA A 99 15.62 3.60 -9.00
CA ALA A 99 16.02 2.81 -7.84
C ALA A 99 17.54 2.77 -7.61
N LYS A 100 18.31 2.77 -8.69
CA LYS A 100 19.77 2.60 -8.65
C LYS A 100 20.55 3.90 -8.66
N LEU A 101 19.89 5.03 -8.84
CA LEU A 101 20.54 6.32 -9.06
C LEU A 101 21.50 6.69 -7.91
N ARG A 102 21.06 6.59 -6.67
CA ARG A 102 21.92 6.89 -5.51
C ARG A 102 23.15 5.99 -5.46
N HIS A 103 22.98 4.70 -5.67
CA HIS A 103 24.10 3.73 -5.69
C HIS A 103 25.06 3.99 -6.85
N ARG A 104 24.52 4.18 -8.05
CA ARG A 104 25.30 4.41 -9.29
C ARG A 104 26.11 5.69 -9.25
N SER A 105 25.60 6.72 -8.59
CA SER A 105 26.28 8.01 -8.41
C SER A 105 27.22 8.07 -7.19
N GLY A 106 27.37 6.98 -6.43
CA GLY A 106 28.16 7.00 -5.20
C GLY A 106 27.55 7.89 -4.11
N GLY A 107 26.24 8.14 -4.15
CA GLY A 107 25.53 9.00 -3.22
C GLY A 107 25.47 10.48 -3.59
N GLU A 108 26.08 10.88 -4.73
CA GLU A 108 26.05 12.27 -5.21
C GLU A 108 24.64 12.73 -5.55
N PHE A 109 23.82 11.86 -6.16
CA PHE A 109 22.43 12.14 -6.48
C PHE A 109 21.47 11.31 -5.63
N SER A 110 20.34 11.90 -5.33
CA SER A 110 19.17 11.23 -4.76
C SER A 110 18.01 11.26 -5.76
N SER A 111 17.01 10.42 -5.52
CA SER A 111 15.80 10.37 -6.35
C SER A 111 14.56 10.52 -5.48
N PRO A 112 14.23 11.74 -5.03
CA PRO A 112 13.09 12.00 -4.13
C PRO A 112 11.76 11.95 -4.89
N VAL A 113 11.48 10.81 -5.50
CA VAL A 113 10.27 10.59 -6.31
C VAL A 113 9.30 9.73 -5.53
N THR A 114 8.05 10.19 -5.39
CA THR A 114 6.95 9.38 -4.88
C THR A 114 6.02 9.01 -6.02
N PHE A 115 5.94 7.73 -6.35
CA PHE A 115 4.93 7.19 -7.26
C PHE A 115 3.71 6.79 -6.44
N ARG A 116 2.58 7.44 -6.66
CA ARG A 116 1.29 7.07 -6.09
C ARG A 116 0.50 6.25 -7.11
N THR A 117 -0.09 5.17 -6.67
CA THR A 117 -0.94 4.38 -7.56
C THR A 117 -2.03 3.61 -6.81
N PRO A 118 -3.28 3.69 -7.30
CA PRO A 118 -4.38 2.86 -6.78
C PRO A 118 -4.15 1.39 -7.13
N ALA A 119 -4.22 0.51 -6.12
CA ALA A 119 -3.96 -0.92 -6.27
C ALA A 119 -5.09 -1.79 -5.67
N GLY A 120 -5.05 -3.07 -5.98
CA GLY A 120 -5.94 -4.07 -5.40
C GLY A 120 -7.34 -4.11 -6.00
N GLY A 121 -8.15 -5.02 -5.51
CA GLY A 121 -9.54 -5.24 -5.91
C GLY A 121 -10.53 -4.25 -5.29
N GLY A 122 -11.82 -4.60 -5.37
CA GLY A 122 -12.92 -3.84 -4.75
C GLY A 122 -13.79 -3.06 -5.73
N ILE A 123 -13.43 -3.00 -7.00
CA ILE A 123 -14.16 -2.22 -8.02
C ILE A 123 -14.66 -3.07 -9.19
N LYS A 124 -14.48 -4.38 -9.15
CA LYS A 124 -14.76 -5.32 -10.26
C LYS A 124 -14.05 -4.91 -11.57
N GLY A 125 -12.82 -4.40 -11.45
CA GLY A 125 -12.04 -3.89 -12.59
C GLY A 125 -11.37 -4.96 -13.44
N GLY A 126 -11.39 -6.23 -13.02
CA GLY A 126 -10.73 -7.33 -13.72
C GLY A 126 -9.20 -7.17 -13.73
N HIS A 127 -8.53 -7.88 -14.64
CA HIS A 127 -7.08 -7.99 -14.69
C HIS A 127 -6.34 -6.71 -15.11
N HIS A 128 -7.02 -5.69 -15.60
CA HIS A 128 -6.39 -4.42 -15.97
C HIS A 128 -6.57 -3.29 -14.94
N HIS A 129 -7.36 -3.52 -13.86
CA HIS A 129 -7.67 -2.46 -12.90
C HIS A 129 -7.71 -2.95 -11.45
N SER A 130 -7.22 -4.16 -11.16
CA SER A 130 -7.39 -4.75 -9.82
C SER A 130 -6.16 -5.53 -9.31
N GLN A 131 -5.03 -5.45 -9.99
CA GLN A 131 -3.84 -6.16 -9.56
C GLN A 131 -3.17 -5.49 -8.35
N SER A 132 -2.40 -6.30 -7.63
CA SER A 132 -1.55 -5.90 -6.51
C SER A 132 -0.10 -6.29 -6.84
N PRO A 133 0.66 -5.43 -7.57
CA PRO A 133 1.97 -5.77 -8.10
C PRO A 133 3.13 -5.46 -7.14
N GLU A 134 2.88 -5.31 -5.85
CA GLU A 134 3.89 -4.91 -4.86
C GLU A 134 5.13 -5.80 -4.86
N ALA A 135 4.96 -7.11 -5.12
CA ALA A 135 6.07 -8.06 -5.10
C ALA A 135 7.17 -7.75 -6.15
N GLN A 136 6.81 -7.19 -7.31
CA GLN A 136 7.77 -6.78 -8.33
C GLN A 136 8.67 -5.63 -7.86
N PHE A 137 8.14 -4.74 -7.04
CA PHE A 137 8.86 -3.58 -6.52
C PHE A 137 9.61 -3.90 -5.23
N THR A 138 9.07 -4.78 -4.37
CA THR A 138 9.77 -5.23 -3.15
C THR A 138 11.06 -5.99 -3.45
N HIS A 139 11.16 -6.62 -4.62
CA HIS A 139 12.37 -7.29 -5.09
C HIS A 139 13.45 -6.33 -5.62
N THR A 140 13.17 -5.03 -5.74
CA THR A 140 14.08 -4.04 -6.34
C THR A 140 14.84 -3.25 -5.29
N PRO A 141 16.14 -3.54 -5.05
CA PRO A 141 16.95 -2.75 -4.13
C PRO A 141 17.03 -1.28 -4.54
N GLY A 142 16.88 -0.39 -3.57
CA GLY A 142 16.87 1.06 -3.76
C GLY A 142 15.48 1.70 -3.79
N LEU A 143 14.41 0.90 -3.89
CA LEU A 143 13.05 1.37 -3.70
C LEU A 143 12.59 1.21 -2.25
N LYS A 144 11.71 2.10 -1.80
CA LYS A 144 10.83 1.86 -0.67
C LYS A 144 9.44 1.53 -1.21
N VAL A 145 8.73 0.62 -0.55
CA VAL A 145 7.39 0.19 -0.96
C VAL A 145 6.45 0.32 0.22
N VAL A 146 5.45 1.17 0.07
CA VAL A 146 4.47 1.52 1.11
C VAL A 146 3.08 1.10 0.65
N TYR A 147 2.28 0.59 1.55
CA TYR A 147 0.89 0.20 1.29
C TYR A 147 0.01 0.62 2.47
N CYS A 148 -0.66 1.74 2.37
CA CYS A 148 -1.52 2.25 3.44
C CYS A 148 -2.80 1.41 3.60
N SER A 149 -3.41 1.43 4.78
CA SER A 149 -4.62 0.64 5.10
C SER A 149 -5.82 1.48 5.53
N ASN A 150 -5.61 2.65 6.12
CA ASN A 150 -6.65 3.50 6.67
C ASN A 150 -6.32 4.99 6.48
N PRO A 151 -7.28 5.92 6.67
CA PRO A 151 -7.06 7.34 6.41
C PRO A 151 -5.93 7.97 7.21
N ARG A 152 -5.76 7.58 8.47
CA ARG A 152 -4.70 8.14 9.32
C ARG A 152 -3.31 7.75 8.82
N ASN A 153 -3.08 6.46 8.57
CA ASN A 153 -1.78 6.04 8.03
C ASN A 153 -1.59 6.54 6.59
N ALA A 154 -2.64 6.60 5.77
CA ALA A 154 -2.51 7.14 4.41
C ALA A 154 -1.94 8.55 4.41
N LYS A 155 -2.47 9.47 5.24
CA LYS A 155 -1.93 10.83 5.37
C LYS A 155 -0.52 10.85 5.90
N GLY A 156 -0.24 10.16 7.02
CA GLY A 156 1.06 10.22 7.67
C GLY A 156 2.19 9.53 6.88
N LEU A 157 1.89 8.38 6.26
CA LEU A 157 2.86 7.66 5.42
C LEU A 157 3.13 8.38 4.11
N LEU A 158 2.10 8.98 3.47
CA LEU A 158 2.32 9.77 2.25
C LEU A 158 3.15 11.02 2.53
N THR A 159 2.93 11.66 3.68
CA THR A 159 3.79 12.76 4.16
C THR A 159 5.26 12.31 4.22
N SER A 160 5.55 11.19 4.87
CA SER A 160 6.91 10.64 4.98
C SER A 160 7.49 10.20 3.63
N ALA A 161 6.65 9.64 2.76
CA ALA A 161 7.07 9.24 1.42
C ALA A 161 7.54 10.44 0.59
N ILE A 162 6.80 11.56 0.62
CA ILE A 162 7.16 12.77 -0.11
C ILE A 162 8.43 13.43 0.47
N GLU A 163 8.62 13.36 1.76
CA GLU A 163 9.82 13.90 2.45
C GLU A 163 11.05 12.99 2.31
N CYS A 164 10.87 11.73 1.90
CA CYS A 164 11.96 10.80 1.68
C CYS A 164 12.86 11.23 0.51
N ASN A 165 14.18 11.04 0.66
CA ASN A 165 15.14 11.32 -0.41
C ASN A 165 15.40 10.09 -1.31
N ASP A 166 14.83 8.93 -0.98
CA ASP A 166 14.85 7.73 -1.81
C ASP A 166 13.50 7.54 -2.50
N PRO A 167 13.46 6.84 -3.65
CA PRO A 167 12.21 6.68 -4.37
C PRO A 167 11.24 5.75 -3.64
N VAL A 168 9.98 6.15 -3.60
CA VAL A 168 8.90 5.45 -2.92
C VAL A 168 7.82 5.04 -3.92
N ILE A 169 7.42 3.78 -3.91
CA ILE A 169 6.18 3.31 -4.52
C ILE A 169 5.11 3.26 -3.42
N PHE A 170 4.10 4.09 -3.57
CA PHE A 170 3.03 4.27 -2.59
C PHE A 170 1.72 3.68 -3.15
N PHE A 171 1.37 2.49 -2.68
CA PHE A 171 0.14 1.81 -3.06
C PHE A 171 -1.04 2.28 -2.21
N GLU A 172 -2.14 2.61 -2.89
CA GLU A 172 -3.39 3.07 -2.30
C GLU A 172 -4.48 2.03 -2.57
N PRO A 173 -4.97 1.30 -1.54
CA PRO A 173 -5.97 0.27 -1.77
C PRO A 173 -7.29 0.89 -2.21
N LYS A 174 -7.69 0.68 -3.47
CA LYS A 174 -8.94 1.23 -4.04
C LYS A 174 -10.17 0.89 -3.22
N ARG A 175 -10.18 -0.31 -2.70
CA ARG A 175 -11.24 -0.80 -1.83
C ARG A 175 -11.43 0.05 -0.57
N CYS A 176 -10.39 0.76 -0.12
CA CYS A 176 -10.43 1.63 1.05
C CYS A 176 -10.73 3.10 0.73
N TYR A 177 -10.81 3.50 -0.54
CA TYR A 177 -11.02 4.90 -0.91
C TYR A 177 -12.37 5.43 -0.48
N ARG A 178 -13.42 4.77 -0.87
CA ARG A 178 -14.81 4.97 -0.53
C ARG A 178 -15.56 3.74 -1.02
N GLY A 179 -16.51 3.28 -0.34
CA GLY A 179 -17.20 2.14 -0.76
C GLY A 179 -18.67 2.28 -0.79
N PRO A 180 -19.41 1.26 -1.13
CA PRO A 180 -18.96 0.26 -2.11
C PRO A 180 -18.82 0.90 -3.47
N PHE A 181 -17.74 0.55 -4.18
CA PHE A 181 -17.58 1.06 -5.55
C PHE A 181 -18.45 0.28 -6.51
N TYR A 182 -19.13 0.99 -7.40
CA TYR A 182 -19.78 0.50 -8.63
C TYR A 182 -20.09 -0.98 -8.68
N GLY A 183 -21.26 -1.36 -8.34
CA GLY A 183 -21.78 -2.70 -8.37
C GLY A 183 -23.17 -2.70 -7.78
N ASP A 184 -23.84 -3.83 -7.80
CA ASP A 184 -25.08 -3.99 -7.08
C ASP A 184 -24.79 -3.84 -5.58
N PRO A 185 -25.29 -2.76 -4.92
CA PRO A 185 -25.07 -2.54 -3.50
C PRO A 185 -25.65 -3.67 -2.63
N HIS A 186 -26.57 -4.48 -3.19
CA HIS A 186 -27.12 -5.66 -2.52
C HIS A 186 -26.20 -6.88 -2.57
N ASN A 187 -25.14 -6.83 -3.38
CA ASN A 187 -24.21 -7.94 -3.61
C ASN A 187 -22.79 -7.66 -3.12
N VAL A 188 -22.61 -6.60 -2.34
CA VAL A 188 -21.31 -6.26 -1.71
C VAL A 188 -21.22 -6.98 -0.37
N PRO A 189 -20.14 -7.72 -0.10
CA PRO A 189 -19.93 -8.33 1.20
C PRO A 189 -19.94 -7.29 2.32
N THR A 190 -20.55 -7.61 3.46
CA THR A 190 -20.64 -6.72 4.63
C THR A 190 -19.26 -6.34 5.18
N TRP A 191 -18.24 -7.17 4.93
CA TRP A 191 -16.85 -6.93 5.32
C TRP A 191 -16.09 -5.99 4.34
N ASN A 192 -16.78 -5.41 3.36
CA ASN A 192 -16.21 -4.41 2.44
C ASN A 192 -16.50 -2.97 2.87
N ASP A 193 -16.60 -2.73 4.16
CA ASP A 193 -16.80 -1.39 4.70
C ASP A 193 -15.56 -0.52 4.49
N HIS A 194 -15.79 0.81 4.40
CA HIS A 194 -14.72 1.76 4.24
C HIS A 194 -14.15 2.16 5.57
N PRO A 195 -12.84 2.20 5.68
CA PRO A 195 -12.24 2.87 6.79
C PRO A 195 -12.51 4.38 6.68
N GLU A 196 -13.36 4.87 7.54
CA GLU A 196 -13.38 6.27 7.92
C GLU A 196 -12.75 6.38 9.30
N GLY A 197 -12.01 7.44 9.56
CA GLY A 197 -11.34 7.62 10.84
C GLY A 197 -11.12 9.07 11.21
N GLU A 198 -10.83 9.30 12.48
CA GLU A 198 -10.35 10.59 12.96
C GLU A 198 -8.89 10.78 12.53
N VAL A 199 -8.66 11.81 11.72
CA VAL A 199 -7.36 12.17 11.19
C VAL A 199 -6.97 13.54 11.74
N PRO A 200 -5.73 13.73 12.24
CA PRO A 200 -5.25 15.06 12.58
C PRO A 200 -5.33 16.00 11.37
N GLU A 201 -5.92 17.18 11.55
CA GLU A 201 -6.02 18.19 10.50
C GLU A 201 -4.65 18.77 10.19
N ASP A 202 -3.85 18.99 11.22
CA ASP A 202 -2.49 19.50 11.12
C ASP A 202 -1.53 18.50 10.43
N TYR A 203 -0.35 18.99 10.11
CA TYR A 203 0.76 18.19 9.62
C TYR A 203 1.18 17.12 10.63
N TYR A 204 1.41 15.91 10.15
CA TYR A 204 2.14 14.84 10.85
C TYR A 204 2.74 13.86 9.85
N ALA A 205 3.75 13.13 10.28
CA ALA A 205 4.42 12.08 9.53
C ALA A 205 4.41 10.77 10.33
N ILE A 206 4.35 9.65 9.64
CA ILE A 206 4.52 8.31 10.21
C ILE A 206 5.80 7.71 9.62
N PRO A 207 6.73 7.22 10.43
CA PRO A 207 7.97 6.61 9.93
C PRO A 207 7.69 5.44 8.96
N LEU A 208 8.47 5.38 7.88
CA LEU A 208 8.28 4.36 6.84
C LEU A 208 8.80 2.95 7.21
N GLU A 209 9.38 2.79 8.39
CA GLU A 209 10.01 1.52 8.81
C GLU A 209 9.31 0.89 10.00
N GLU A 210 8.18 1.46 10.40
CA GLU A 210 7.40 1.03 11.55
C GLU A 210 6.09 0.37 11.11
N ALA A 211 5.78 -0.79 11.70
CA ALA A 211 4.48 -1.42 11.58
C ALA A 211 3.51 -0.89 12.63
N ASN A 212 2.22 -1.01 12.37
CA ASN A 212 1.17 -0.67 13.32
C ASN A 212 0.57 -1.94 13.92
N ILE A 213 0.62 -2.09 15.24
CA ILE A 213 -0.11 -3.13 15.95
C ILE A 213 -1.57 -2.67 16.07
N VAL A 214 -2.40 -3.19 15.18
CA VAL A 214 -3.85 -2.85 15.13
C VAL A 214 -4.59 -3.43 16.32
N ARG A 215 -4.17 -4.62 16.72
CA ARG A 215 -4.74 -5.37 17.83
C ARG A 215 -3.65 -6.19 18.51
N GLU A 216 -3.59 -6.14 19.82
CA GLU A 216 -2.77 -7.04 20.64
C GLU A 216 -3.43 -8.41 20.75
N GLY A 217 -2.61 -9.48 20.88
CA GLY A 217 -3.07 -10.86 21.07
C GLY A 217 -1.92 -11.79 21.38
N ASN A 218 -2.24 -13.03 21.80
CA ASN A 218 -1.23 -13.95 22.31
C ASN A 218 -1.26 -15.35 21.68
N ALA A 219 -2.29 -15.69 20.87
CA ALA A 219 -2.45 -17.04 20.33
C ALA A 219 -1.96 -17.21 18.90
N CYS A 220 -1.97 -16.14 18.08
CA CYS A 220 -1.54 -16.19 16.69
C CYS A 220 -1.17 -14.77 16.22
N THR A 221 -0.11 -14.64 15.44
CA THR A 221 0.26 -13.40 14.73
C THR A 221 -0.37 -13.42 13.35
N VAL A 222 -1.23 -12.44 13.07
CA VAL A 222 -1.81 -12.19 11.74
C VAL A 222 -1.14 -10.96 11.15
N ILE A 223 -0.55 -11.09 9.96
CA ILE A 223 0.17 -10.02 9.29
C ILE A 223 -0.55 -9.67 8.00
N ALA A 224 -0.83 -8.38 7.81
CA ALA A 224 -1.52 -7.91 6.61
C ALA A 224 -1.06 -6.51 6.20
N TRP A 225 -1.50 -6.06 5.03
CA TRP A 225 -1.36 -4.69 4.55
C TRP A 225 -2.51 -4.29 3.66
N GLY A 226 -2.68 -2.99 3.43
CA GLY A 226 -3.73 -2.46 2.60
C GLY A 226 -5.14 -2.87 3.08
N ALA A 227 -6.02 -3.21 2.15
CA ALA A 227 -7.40 -3.57 2.48
C ALA A 227 -7.53 -4.85 3.31
N MET A 228 -6.52 -5.73 3.26
CA MET A 228 -6.56 -6.99 3.99
C MET A 228 -6.50 -6.82 5.51
N VAL A 229 -6.01 -5.70 6.02
CA VAL A 229 -6.04 -5.39 7.46
C VAL A 229 -7.47 -5.44 7.99
N HIS A 230 -8.42 -4.81 7.30
CA HIS A 230 -9.84 -4.78 7.71
C HIS A 230 -10.52 -6.15 7.59
N VAL A 231 -10.14 -6.92 6.57
CA VAL A 231 -10.63 -8.29 6.39
C VAL A 231 -10.12 -9.19 7.52
N CYS A 232 -8.87 -9.02 7.93
CA CYS A 232 -8.29 -9.74 9.07
C CYS A 232 -8.97 -9.39 10.40
N GLU A 233 -9.33 -8.13 10.65
CA GLU A 233 -10.09 -7.76 11.85
C GLU A 233 -11.41 -8.55 11.95
N GLN A 234 -12.15 -8.64 10.83
CA GLN A 234 -13.39 -9.43 10.79
C GLN A 234 -13.11 -10.93 10.95
N ALA A 235 -12.06 -11.44 10.31
CA ALA A 235 -11.69 -12.85 10.41
C ALA A 235 -11.28 -13.25 11.84
N ILE A 236 -10.51 -12.44 12.53
CA ILE A 236 -10.11 -12.64 13.92
C ILE A 236 -11.35 -12.66 14.82
N LYS A 237 -12.27 -11.73 14.62
CA LYS A 237 -13.54 -11.72 15.35
C LYS A 237 -14.35 -13.01 15.13
N ASN A 238 -14.39 -13.47 13.87
CA ASN A 238 -15.12 -14.70 13.51
C ASN A 238 -14.46 -15.96 14.06
N SER A 239 -13.12 -16.01 14.14
CA SER A 239 -12.37 -17.16 14.67
C SER A 239 -12.53 -17.35 16.18
N GLY A 240 -12.76 -16.26 16.91
CA GLY A 240 -12.79 -16.28 18.37
C GLY A 240 -11.42 -16.51 19.04
N ILE A 241 -10.32 -16.51 18.26
CA ILE A 241 -8.95 -16.72 18.73
C ILE A 241 -8.29 -15.37 19.05
N ASP A 242 -7.48 -15.33 20.12
CA ASP A 242 -6.79 -14.13 20.59
C ASP A 242 -5.57 -13.82 19.71
N CYS A 243 -5.80 -13.32 18.50
CA CYS A 243 -4.75 -12.99 17.54
C CYS A 243 -4.23 -11.56 17.72
N GLU A 244 -2.91 -11.39 17.56
CA GLU A 244 -2.29 -10.10 17.31
C GLU A 244 -2.37 -9.78 15.82
N LEU A 245 -2.83 -8.58 15.48
CA LEU A 245 -2.91 -8.12 14.09
C LEU A 245 -1.89 -7.01 13.84
N ILE A 246 -1.01 -7.26 12.89
CA ILE A 246 0.03 -6.33 12.45
C ILE A 246 -0.32 -5.81 11.05
N ASP A 247 -0.48 -4.49 10.93
CA ASP A 247 -0.48 -3.78 9.66
C ASP A 247 0.95 -3.34 9.34
N LEU A 248 1.54 -3.91 8.30
CA LEU A 248 2.94 -3.64 7.95
C LEU A 248 3.18 -2.20 7.51
N GLN A 249 2.21 -1.54 6.90
CA GLN A 249 2.31 -0.17 6.38
C GLN A 249 3.41 0.00 5.32
N THR A 250 4.63 -0.44 5.62
CA THR A 250 5.78 -0.44 4.72
C THR A 250 6.24 -1.86 4.47
N LEU A 251 6.33 -2.24 3.19
CA LEU A 251 6.76 -3.56 2.77
C LEU A 251 8.28 -3.63 2.59
N VAL A 252 8.90 -2.52 2.17
CA VAL A 252 10.37 -2.41 2.06
C VAL A 252 10.78 -0.98 2.46
N PRO A 253 11.62 -0.85 3.48
CA PRO A 253 11.93 -1.88 4.49
C PRO A 253 10.74 -2.14 5.42
N TRP A 254 10.51 -3.40 5.79
CA TRP A 254 9.46 -3.73 6.76
C TRP A 254 9.99 -3.81 8.20
N ASP A 255 9.11 -3.63 9.17
CA ASP A 255 9.42 -3.70 10.60
C ASP A 255 9.64 -5.16 11.04
N ARG A 256 10.90 -5.60 10.90
CA ARG A 256 11.29 -6.97 11.26
C ARG A 256 11.18 -7.24 12.75
N ASP A 257 11.49 -6.25 13.56
CA ASP A 257 11.53 -6.43 15.01
C ASP A 257 10.12 -6.57 15.57
N ALA A 258 9.17 -5.77 15.14
CA ALA A 258 7.77 -5.92 15.52
C ALA A 258 7.23 -7.30 15.16
N VAL A 259 7.46 -7.77 13.92
CA VAL A 259 7.01 -9.08 13.46
C VAL A 259 7.70 -10.22 14.23
N VAL A 260 9.01 -10.18 14.37
CA VAL A 260 9.78 -11.21 15.07
C VAL A 260 9.36 -11.31 16.55
N ASN A 261 9.16 -10.18 17.21
CA ASN A 261 8.71 -10.15 18.61
C ASN A 261 7.31 -10.73 18.76
N SER A 262 6.39 -10.38 17.87
CA SER A 262 5.04 -10.96 17.84
C SER A 262 5.07 -12.49 17.62
N VAL A 263 5.79 -12.94 16.60
CA VAL A 263 5.90 -14.38 16.30
C VAL A 263 6.53 -15.17 17.44
N LYS A 264 7.56 -14.64 18.09
CA LYS A 264 8.16 -15.28 19.27
C LYS A 264 7.21 -15.38 20.46
N LYS A 265 6.27 -14.43 20.57
CA LYS A 265 5.23 -14.42 21.60
C LYS A 265 4.14 -15.45 21.32
N THR A 266 3.69 -15.54 20.06
CA THR A 266 2.51 -16.33 19.70
C THR A 266 2.80 -17.73 19.17
N GLY A 267 3.99 -17.97 18.63
CA GLY A 267 4.38 -19.25 18.00
C GLY A 267 3.67 -19.59 16.69
N ARG A 268 2.66 -18.83 16.28
CA ARG A 268 1.77 -19.14 15.14
C ARG A 268 1.60 -17.94 14.24
N VAL A 269 1.56 -18.16 12.92
CA VAL A 269 1.59 -17.08 11.95
C VAL A 269 0.63 -17.30 10.79
N VAL A 270 -0.16 -16.28 10.47
CA VAL A 270 -0.95 -16.18 9.23
C VAL A 270 -0.59 -14.90 8.50
N ILE A 271 -0.15 -15.00 7.24
CA ILE A 271 0.18 -13.85 6.38
C ILE A 271 -0.92 -13.68 5.33
N VAL A 272 -1.45 -12.48 5.20
CA VAL A 272 -2.61 -12.19 4.34
C VAL A 272 -2.33 -11.06 3.37
N HIS A 273 -2.53 -11.30 2.06
CA HIS A 273 -2.43 -10.27 1.03
C HIS A 273 -3.28 -10.56 -0.22
N GLU A 274 -3.57 -9.56 -1.03
CA GLU A 274 -4.41 -9.71 -2.24
C GLU A 274 -3.67 -10.30 -3.44
N ALA A 275 -2.35 -10.08 -3.55
CA ALA A 275 -1.55 -10.61 -4.64
C ALA A 275 -1.58 -12.14 -4.70
N PRO A 276 -1.25 -12.76 -5.86
CA PRO A 276 -1.12 -14.20 -5.98
C PRO A 276 -0.15 -14.81 -4.97
N LYS A 277 -0.32 -16.11 -4.68
CA LYS A 277 0.47 -16.83 -3.67
C LYS A 277 1.92 -17.04 -4.09
N THR A 278 2.11 -17.46 -5.35
CA THR A 278 3.45 -17.75 -5.89
C THR A 278 4.26 -16.49 -6.04
N SER A 279 5.43 -16.45 -5.39
CA SER A 279 6.35 -15.31 -5.38
C SER A 279 5.75 -13.97 -4.89
N GLY A 280 4.59 -14.00 -4.23
CA GLY A 280 4.08 -12.84 -3.52
C GLY A 280 4.96 -12.48 -2.32
N PHE A 281 4.89 -11.23 -1.84
CA PHE A 281 5.74 -10.74 -0.74
C PHE A 281 5.60 -11.57 0.55
N GLY A 282 4.44 -12.18 0.78
CA GLY A 282 4.23 -13.11 1.90
C GLY A 282 5.13 -14.35 1.86
N ALA A 283 5.71 -14.71 0.69
CA ALA A 283 6.70 -15.78 0.60
C ALA A 283 8.05 -15.36 1.20
N GLU A 284 8.51 -14.15 0.91
CA GLU A 284 9.71 -13.55 1.50
C GLU A 284 9.56 -13.40 3.02
N MET A 285 8.42 -12.91 3.47
CA MET A 285 8.12 -12.81 4.91
C MET A 285 8.15 -14.18 5.59
N SER A 286 7.53 -15.19 4.98
CA SER A 286 7.54 -16.57 5.50
C SER A 286 8.97 -17.11 5.63
N ALA A 287 9.83 -16.89 4.62
CA ALA A 287 11.24 -17.29 4.68
C ALA A 287 12.00 -16.55 5.80
N SER A 288 11.84 -15.24 5.89
CA SER A 288 12.52 -14.43 6.92
C SER A 288 12.05 -14.76 8.33
N ILE A 289 10.76 -15.03 8.54
CA ILE A 289 10.22 -15.49 9.82
C ILE A 289 10.79 -16.88 10.17
N GLN A 290 10.82 -17.80 9.20
CA GLN A 290 11.40 -19.13 9.38
C GLN A 290 12.87 -19.06 9.84
N GLU A 291 13.68 -18.20 9.21
CA GLU A 291 15.10 -18.02 9.58
C GLU A 291 15.29 -17.51 11.02
N ARG A 292 14.39 -16.60 11.48
CA ARG A 292 14.54 -15.87 12.74
C ARG A 292 13.79 -16.47 13.91
N CYS A 293 12.73 -17.21 13.62
CA CYS A 293 11.79 -17.69 14.63
C CYS A 293 11.61 -19.22 14.62
N PHE A 294 12.42 -19.99 13.87
CA PHE A 294 12.29 -21.43 13.70
C PHE A 294 12.00 -22.17 15.01
N TYR A 295 12.78 -21.91 16.05
CA TYR A 295 12.63 -22.57 17.35
C TYR A 295 11.46 -22.06 18.21
N HIS A 296 10.71 -21.07 17.70
CA HIS A 296 9.53 -20.52 18.38
C HIS A 296 8.24 -20.88 17.65
N LEU A 297 8.35 -21.36 16.40
CA LEU A 297 7.16 -21.77 15.63
C LEU A 297 6.59 -23.07 16.17
N GLU A 298 5.29 -23.06 16.42
CA GLU A 298 4.50 -24.18 16.92
C GLU A 298 3.59 -24.78 15.83
N ALA A 299 3.49 -24.13 14.67
CA ALA A 299 2.73 -24.57 13.51
C ALA A 299 3.38 -24.07 12.21
N PRO A 300 3.07 -24.66 11.04
CA PRO A 300 3.46 -24.14 9.76
C PRO A 300 2.93 -22.72 9.54
N ILE A 301 3.71 -21.86 8.86
CA ILE A 301 3.27 -20.51 8.51
C ILE A 301 2.20 -20.60 7.43
N GLU A 302 0.99 -20.16 7.73
CA GLU A 302 -0.13 -20.09 6.79
C GLU A 302 -0.06 -18.82 5.93
N ARG A 303 -0.37 -18.95 4.64
CA ARG A 303 -0.50 -17.82 3.72
C ARG A 303 -1.87 -17.83 3.06
N VAL A 304 -2.68 -16.81 3.32
CA VAL A 304 -4.00 -16.61 2.69
C VAL A 304 -3.90 -15.47 1.70
N THR A 305 -4.03 -15.77 0.43
CA THR A 305 -3.69 -14.86 -0.66
C THR A 305 -4.74 -14.89 -1.76
N GLY A 306 -4.63 -14.00 -2.74
CA GLY A 306 -5.26 -14.21 -4.04
C GLY A 306 -4.81 -15.54 -4.65
N TRP A 307 -5.57 -16.04 -5.60
CA TRP A 307 -5.24 -17.28 -6.31
C TRP A 307 -4.17 -17.04 -7.38
N ASP A 308 -3.41 -18.08 -7.72
CA ASP A 308 -2.42 -18.05 -8.82
C ASP A 308 -3.12 -18.10 -10.19
N THR A 309 -3.99 -17.13 -10.44
CA THR A 309 -4.75 -16.94 -11.69
C THR A 309 -4.77 -15.44 -12.04
N PRO A 310 -5.00 -15.06 -13.30
CA PRO A 310 -5.31 -13.67 -13.62
C PRO A 310 -6.49 -13.17 -12.79
N PHE A 311 -6.44 -11.89 -12.39
CA PHE A 311 -7.49 -11.33 -11.54
C PHE A 311 -8.84 -11.36 -12.28
N PRO A 312 -9.90 -11.99 -11.72
CA PRO A 312 -11.16 -12.16 -12.39
C PRO A 312 -12.01 -10.90 -12.29
N HIS A 313 -12.91 -10.70 -13.27
CA HIS A 313 -13.85 -9.59 -13.28
C HIS A 313 -15.12 -9.90 -12.45
N THR A 314 -15.78 -11.00 -12.77
CA THR A 314 -17.10 -11.33 -12.20
C THR A 314 -17.00 -11.96 -10.82
N THR A 315 -15.94 -12.78 -10.59
CA THR A 315 -15.73 -13.56 -9.38
C THR A 315 -14.63 -12.96 -8.49
N GLU A 316 -14.54 -11.63 -8.47
CA GLU A 316 -13.56 -10.89 -7.68
C GLU A 316 -13.56 -11.32 -6.21
N TRP A 317 -14.74 -11.49 -5.61
CA TRP A 317 -14.87 -11.84 -4.20
C TRP A 317 -14.47 -13.28 -3.88
N ASP A 318 -14.51 -14.18 -4.87
CA ASP A 318 -14.01 -15.55 -4.72
C ASP A 318 -12.48 -15.60 -4.85
N TYR A 319 -11.90 -14.65 -5.58
CA TYR A 319 -10.46 -14.50 -5.74
C TYR A 319 -9.80 -13.92 -4.48
N LEU A 320 -10.38 -12.88 -3.90
CA LEU A 320 -9.81 -12.19 -2.75
C LEU A 320 -9.86 -13.04 -1.46
N PRO A 321 -8.88 -12.91 -0.55
CA PRO A 321 -8.99 -13.46 0.78
C PRO A 321 -10.29 -13.00 1.46
N SER A 322 -11.12 -13.95 1.86
CA SER A 322 -12.35 -13.67 2.63
C SER A 322 -12.12 -13.86 4.13
N PRO A 323 -12.95 -13.27 4.99
CA PRO A 323 -12.86 -13.49 6.43
C PRO A 323 -12.95 -14.97 6.83
N SER A 324 -13.73 -15.79 6.10
CA SER A 324 -13.83 -17.24 6.35
C SER A 324 -12.53 -17.98 6.03
N ARG A 325 -11.93 -17.71 4.84
CA ARG A 325 -10.64 -18.32 4.47
C ARG A 325 -9.52 -17.98 5.45
N ILE A 326 -9.51 -16.75 5.97
CA ILE A 326 -8.52 -16.29 6.95
C ILE A 326 -8.79 -16.95 8.31
N ALA A 327 -10.06 -16.99 8.77
CA ALA A 327 -10.42 -17.64 10.03
C ALA A 327 -10.09 -19.14 10.04
N GLU A 328 -10.34 -19.84 8.92
CA GLU A 328 -9.93 -21.26 8.73
C GLU A 328 -8.42 -21.43 8.83
N ALA A 329 -7.63 -20.52 8.23
CA ALA A 329 -6.18 -20.56 8.35
C ALA A 329 -5.71 -20.32 9.80
N ILE A 330 -6.34 -19.39 10.52
CA ILE A 330 -6.09 -19.17 11.95
C ILE A 330 -6.38 -20.45 12.74
N HIS A 331 -7.51 -21.13 12.50
CA HIS A 331 -7.85 -22.37 13.17
C HIS A 331 -6.83 -23.49 12.88
N ARG A 332 -6.41 -23.66 11.61
CA ARG A 332 -5.39 -24.66 11.28
C ARG A 332 -4.10 -24.49 12.08
N THR A 333 -3.69 -23.26 12.36
CA THR A 333 -2.50 -23.03 13.20
C THR A 333 -2.69 -23.43 14.66
N GLN A 334 -3.92 -23.68 15.11
CA GLN A 334 -4.22 -24.11 16.49
C GLN A 334 -4.37 -25.64 16.62
N GLU A 335 -4.53 -26.36 15.52
CA GLU A 335 -4.76 -27.82 15.51
C GLU A 335 -3.46 -28.63 15.54
N GLU A 336 -2.34 -27.98 15.21
CA GLU A 336 -0.99 -28.57 15.21
C GLU A 336 -0.19 -28.10 16.42
#